data_ecfd20d6025b381645d46f7352d47114
#
_entry.id   ecfd20d6025b381645d46f7352d47114
#
_cell.length_a   1.000
_cell.length_b   1.000
_cell.length_c   1.000
_cell.angle_alpha   90.00
_cell.angle_beta   90.00
_cell.angle_gamma   90.00
#
_symmetry.space_group_name_H-M   'P 1'
#
loop_
_entity.id
_entity.type
_entity.pdbx_description
1 polymer ?
#
loop_
_entity_poly.entity_id
_entity_poly.type
_entity_poly.pdbx_seq_one_letter_code
_entity_poly.pdbx_strand_id
1 'polypeptide(L)'
;MFWRSYLSSISQVNTEKLYVVAQAGITLNDLHVQLAKNNLAMTSVGSISEQTLGGVIATATHGSGITYGVLSTQVKALSLLLADGTRTSCSRTERPDLFLATICGLGATGIILSVQLVVEPVFRLKEVQQSLLFDEVVENFDHFVHSAEHVRFWWFPTMDVMRCSYSNRTNEVKHFLV
;
A
#
# COMPACT_ATOMS: atom_id res chain seq x y z
N MET A 1 -16.26 -10.48 10.15
CA MET A 1 -17.00 -9.88 9.03
C MET A 1 -17.87 -8.68 9.43
N PHE A 2 -18.11 -8.42 10.71
CA PHE A 2 -19.02 -7.36 11.22
C PHE A 2 -18.45 -5.94 11.32
N TRP A 3 -17.13 -5.75 11.26
CA TRP A 3 -16.49 -4.43 11.47
C TRP A 3 -16.37 -3.56 10.21
N ARG A 4 -16.61 -4.13 9.04
CA ARG A 4 -16.48 -3.46 7.73
C ARG A 4 -17.44 -2.28 7.54
N SER A 5 -18.59 -2.31 8.18
CA SER A 5 -19.64 -1.28 8.01
C SER A 5 -19.52 -0.09 8.97
N TYR A 6 -18.72 -0.20 10.04
CA TYR A 6 -18.67 0.81 11.10
C TYR A 6 -17.37 1.60 11.16
N LEU A 7 -16.26 1.10 10.59
CA LEU A 7 -14.95 1.73 10.64
C LEU A 7 -14.35 1.86 9.21
N SER A 8 -15.06 2.53 8.30
CA SER A 8 -14.76 2.52 6.86
C SER A 8 -14.65 3.91 6.21
N SER A 9 -14.29 4.94 6.99
CA SER A 9 -14.18 6.31 6.48
C SER A 9 -12.82 6.94 6.74
N ILE A 10 -12.50 7.98 5.97
CA ILE A 10 -11.43 8.92 6.31
C ILE A 10 -12.02 9.95 7.28
N SER A 11 -11.39 10.10 8.45
CA SER A 11 -11.80 11.06 9.48
C SER A 11 -11.08 12.39 9.40
N GLN A 12 -9.89 12.43 8.78
CA GLN A 12 -9.10 13.63 8.61
C GLN A 12 -8.28 13.56 7.33
N VAL A 13 -8.20 14.70 6.63
CA VAL A 13 -7.32 14.91 5.47
C VAL A 13 -6.46 16.13 5.74
N ASN A 14 -5.15 16.01 5.58
CA ASN A 14 -4.21 17.11 5.65
C ASN A 14 -3.38 17.16 4.37
N THR A 15 -3.75 18.06 3.47
CA THR A 15 -3.12 18.21 2.15
C THR A 15 -1.78 18.94 2.23
N GLU A 16 -1.52 19.74 3.26
CA GLU A 16 -0.24 20.45 3.44
C GLU A 16 0.85 19.49 3.95
N LYS A 17 0.50 18.66 4.95
CA LYS A 17 1.44 17.70 5.55
C LYS A 17 1.37 16.32 4.90
N LEU A 18 0.56 16.16 3.87
CA LEU A 18 0.39 14.95 3.08
C LEU A 18 0.16 13.70 3.94
N TYR A 19 -0.89 13.74 4.76
CA TYR A 19 -1.37 12.57 5.49
C TYR A 19 -2.89 12.55 5.61
N VAL A 20 -3.43 11.37 5.83
CA VAL A 20 -4.83 11.15 6.20
C VAL A 20 -4.92 10.32 7.47
N VAL A 21 -6.02 10.49 8.22
CA VAL A 21 -6.41 9.56 9.28
C VAL A 21 -7.62 8.79 8.77
N ALA A 22 -7.43 7.49 8.57
CA ALA A 22 -8.47 6.60 8.08
C ALA A 22 -8.78 5.51 9.10
N GLN A 23 -10.03 5.09 9.13
CA GLN A 23 -10.48 3.99 9.98
C GLN A 23 -9.98 2.65 9.42
N ALA A 24 -9.58 1.74 10.29
CA ALA A 24 -8.86 0.52 9.91
C ALA A 24 -9.69 -0.48 9.07
N GLY A 25 -11.01 -0.41 9.14
CA GLY A 25 -11.91 -1.26 8.35
C GLY A 25 -12.18 -0.77 6.92
N ILE A 26 -11.69 0.41 6.54
CA ILE A 26 -11.82 0.90 5.16
C ILE A 26 -11.07 -0.04 4.20
N THR A 27 -11.68 -0.37 3.07
CA THR A 27 -10.99 -1.14 2.02
C THR A 27 -10.00 -0.25 1.27
N LEU A 28 -8.97 -0.85 0.67
CA LEU A 28 -8.04 -0.08 -0.18
C LEU A 28 -8.77 0.58 -1.35
N ASN A 29 -9.80 -0.08 -1.92
CA ASN A 29 -10.64 0.50 -2.97
C ASN A 29 -11.34 1.77 -2.49
N ASP A 30 -12.04 1.70 -1.35
CA ASP A 30 -12.79 2.84 -0.82
C ASP A 30 -11.85 3.97 -0.37
N LEU A 31 -10.69 3.61 0.19
CA LEU A 31 -9.64 4.56 0.53
C LEU A 31 -9.14 5.30 -0.72
N HIS A 32 -8.85 4.59 -1.81
CA HIS A 32 -8.45 5.17 -3.08
C HIS A 32 -9.50 6.15 -3.63
N VAL A 33 -10.78 5.75 -3.65
CA VAL A 33 -11.87 6.61 -4.11
C VAL A 33 -11.98 7.88 -3.29
N GLN A 34 -11.82 7.78 -1.95
CA GLN A 34 -11.88 8.94 -1.07
C GLN A 34 -10.65 9.85 -1.18
N LEU A 35 -9.45 9.28 -1.35
CA LEU A 35 -8.21 10.03 -1.57
C LEU A 35 -8.27 10.81 -2.90
N ALA A 36 -8.73 10.17 -3.97
CA ALA A 36 -8.84 10.78 -5.29
C ALA A 36 -9.73 12.04 -5.29
N LYS A 37 -10.79 12.10 -4.48
CA LYS A 37 -11.64 13.30 -4.31
C LYS A 37 -10.87 14.49 -3.73
N ASN A 38 -9.75 14.24 -3.06
CA ASN A 38 -8.87 15.26 -2.48
C ASN A 38 -7.57 15.45 -3.29
N ASN A 39 -7.50 14.91 -4.51
CA ASN A 39 -6.30 14.88 -5.36
C ASN A 39 -5.09 14.22 -4.66
N LEU A 40 -5.35 13.21 -3.85
CA LEU A 40 -4.34 12.44 -3.13
C LEU A 40 -4.33 10.98 -3.56
N ALA A 41 -3.21 10.30 -3.33
CA ALA A 41 -3.00 8.88 -3.59
C ALA A 41 -2.14 8.24 -2.50
N MET A 42 -2.23 6.92 -2.36
CA MET A 42 -1.24 6.13 -1.65
C MET A 42 0.01 5.97 -2.53
N THR A 43 1.19 5.98 -1.92
CA THR A 43 2.48 5.88 -2.63
C THR A 43 2.67 4.53 -3.31
N SER A 44 2.27 3.45 -2.65
CA SER A 44 2.30 2.09 -3.18
C SER A 44 1.18 1.28 -2.57
N VAL A 45 0.65 0.30 -3.29
CA VAL A 45 -0.46 -0.56 -2.86
C VAL A 45 -0.24 -2.00 -3.31
N GLY A 46 -0.87 -2.93 -2.59
CA GLY A 46 -0.96 -4.33 -3.00
C GLY A 46 -1.92 -4.53 -4.19
N SER A 47 -1.89 -5.73 -4.77
CA SER A 47 -2.71 -6.07 -5.96
C SER A 47 -4.19 -6.31 -5.66
N ILE A 48 -4.58 -6.45 -4.40
CA ILE A 48 -5.95 -6.79 -3.98
C ILE A 48 -6.58 -5.59 -3.28
N SER A 49 -7.59 -5.00 -3.90
CA SER A 49 -8.25 -3.77 -3.45
C SER A 49 -9.31 -3.99 -2.36
N GLU A 50 -9.78 -5.22 -2.17
CA GLU A 50 -10.78 -5.61 -1.17
C GLU A 50 -10.20 -5.78 0.23
N GLN A 51 -8.89 -5.79 0.38
CA GLN A 51 -8.22 -5.82 1.68
C GLN A 51 -8.54 -4.56 2.49
N THR A 52 -8.69 -4.71 3.81
CA THR A 52 -8.86 -3.56 4.71
C THR A 52 -7.52 -2.95 5.09
N LEU A 53 -7.51 -1.65 5.37
CA LEU A 53 -6.31 -0.91 5.78
C LEU A 53 -5.63 -1.53 7.01
N GLY A 54 -6.39 -1.88 8.05
CA GLY A 54 -5.84 -2.54 9.24
C GLY A 54 -5.25 -3.91 8.92
N GLY A 55 -5.88 -4.66 8.01
CA GLY A 55 -5.38 -5.98 7.57
C GLY A 55 -4.04 -5.88 6.85
N VAL A 56 -3.93 -5.00 5.86
CA VAL A 56 -2.67 -4.85 5.08
C VAL A 56 -1.49 -4.37 5.93
N ILE A 57 -1.77 -3.54 6.96
CA ILE A 57 -0.73 -3.08 7.89
C ILE A 57 -0.28 -4.22 8.81
N ALA A 58 -1.22 -5.03 9.29
CA ALA A 58 -0.90 -6.14 10.20
C ALA A 58 -0.16 -7.31 9.54
N THR A 59 -0.19 -7.44 8.22
CA THR A 59 0.32 -8.61 7.47
C THR A 59 1.47 -8.31 6.51
N ALA A 60 2.12 -7.16 6.64
CA ALA A 60 3.24 -6.75 5.78
C ALA A 60 2.92 -6.75 4.27
N THR A 61 1.67 -6.44 3.91
CA THR A 61 1.28 -6.32 2.50
C THR A 61 2.16 -5.28 1.80
N HIS A 62 2.56 -5.57 0.57
CA HIS A 62 3.44 -4.71 -0.22
C HIS A 62 2.91 -4.56 -1.66
N GLY A 63 3.39 -3.54 -2.33
CA GLY A 63 3.24 -3.34 -3.78
C GLY A 63 4.48 -3.79 -4.53
N SER A 64 4.75 -3.16 -5.66
CA SER A 64 5.95 -3.30 -6.46
C SER A 64 6.85 -2.07 -6.30
N GLY A 65 8.10 -2.17 -6.82
CA GLY A 65 9.08 -1.10 -6.78
C GLY A 65 10.13 -1.31 -5.69
N ILE A 66 11.41 -1.37 -6.13
CA ILE A 66 12.54 -1.72 -5.27
C ILE A 66 12.80 -0.71 -4.16
N THR A 67 12.36 0.54 -4.34
CA THR A 67 12.53 1.63 -3.36
C THR A 67 11.37 1.74 -2.38
N TYR A 68 10.28 0.98 -2.58
CA TYR A 68 9.09 1.02 -1.73
C TYR A 68 9.10 -0.14 -0.73
N GLY A 69 8.88 0.20 0.53
CA GLY A 69 8.66 -0.79 1.59
C GLY A 69 7.24 -1.35 1.60
N VAL A 70 6.96 -2.19 2.59
CA VAL A 70 5.60 -2.67 2.86
C VAL A 70 4.68 -1.49 3.26
N LEU A 71 3.34 -1.66 3.14
CA LEU A 71 2.39 -0.57 3.40
C LEU A 71 2.51 -0.01 4.81
N SER A 72 2.89 -0.84 5.79
CA SER A 72 3.11 -0.39 7.17
C SER A 72 4.26 0.62 7.33
N THR A 73 5.19 0.72 6.37
CA THR A 73 6.23 1.77 6.37
C THR A 73 5.66 3.18 6.14
N GLN A 74 4.48 3.27 5.52
CA GLN A 74 3.77 4.54 5.28
C GLN A 74 2.96 5.02 6.49
N VAL A 75 2.90 4.23 7.57
CA VAL A 75 2.14 4.55 8.78
C VAL A 75 2.94 5.50 9.66
N LYS A 76 2.32 6.61 10.07
CA LYS A 76 2.86 7.61 11.03
C LYS A 76 2.43 7.32 12.45
N ALA A 77 1.16 6.99 12.66
CA ALA A 77 0.58 6.71 13.97
C ALA A 77 -0.62 5.77 13.86
N LEU A 78 -0.93 5.11 14.95
CA LEU A 78 -2.04 4.20 15.10
C LEU A 78 -2.88 4.56 16.34
N SER A 79 -4.19 4.32 16.26
CA SER A 79 -5.07 4.22 17.43
C SER A 79 -5.49 2.77 17.59
N LEU A 80 -5.36 2.25 18.80
CA LEU A 80 -5.57 0.84 19.14
C LEU A 80 -6.64 0.70 20.23
N LEU A 81 -7.35 -0.41 20.19
CA LEU A 81 -8.13 -0.95 21.32
C LEU A 81 -7.35 -2.15 21.87
N LEU A 82 -6.88 -2.05 23.09
CA LEU A 82 -6.15 -3.11 23.79
C LEU A 82 -7.09 -4.16 24.39
N ALA A 83 -6.53 -5.28 24.84
CA ALA A 83 -7.29 -6.41 25.39
C ALA A 83 -8.05 -6.06 26.69
N ASP A 84 -7.59 -5.06 27.44
CA ASP A 84 -8.24 -4.54 28.63
C ASP A 84 -9.39 -3.54 28.37
N GLY A 85 -9.69 -3.27 27.09
CA GLY A 85 -10.66 -2.27 26.66
C GLY A 85 -10.13 -0.84 26.59
N THR A 86 -8.86 -0.61 26.92
CA THR A 86 -8.22 0.71 26.84
C THR A 86 -7.99 1.12 25.39
N ARG A 87 -8.34 2.38 25.07
CA ARG A 87 -7.93 2.99 23.80
C ARG A 87 -6.62 3.73 23.99
N THR A 88 -5.65 3.47 23.12
CA THR A 88 -4.35 4.13 23.16
C THR A 88 -3.88 4.52 21.77
N SER A 89 -3.02 5.54 21.71
CA SER A 89 -2.33 5.92 20.47
C SER A 89 -0.86 5.56 20.57
N CYS A 90 -0.26 5.22 19.43
CA CYS A 90 1.18 4.98 19.32
C CYS A 90 1.73 5.46 17.99
N SER A 91 3.00 5.81 17.97
CA SER A 91 3.76 6.28 16.82
C SER A 91 5.24 5.96 17.01
N ARG A 92 6.09 6.36 16.06
CA ARG A 92 7.55 6.23 16.22
C ARG A 92 8.12 7.07 17.37
N THR A 93 7.40 8.08 17.86
CA THR A 93 7.83 8.98 18.94
C THR A 93 6.99 8.86 20.20
N GLU A 94 5.81 8.26 20.11
CA GLU A 94 4.94 7.99 21.24
C GLU A 94 4.68 6.49 21.34
N ARG A 95 5.08 5.85 22.45
CA ARG A 95 5.01 4.39 22.64
C ARG A 95 5.62 3.61 21.46
N PRO A 96 6.90 3.88 21.11
CA PRO A 96 7.53 3.32 19.90
C PRO A 96 7.55 1.79 19.90
N ASP A 97 7.73 1.16 21.05
CA ASP A 97 7.74 -0.32 21.14
C ASP A 97 6.38 -0.90 20.78
N LEU A 98 5.27 -0.31 21.29
CA LEU A 98 3.93 -0.72 20.94
C LEU A 98 3.65 -0.49 19.45
N PHE A 99 4.08 0.63 18.90
CA PHE A 99 3.94 0.94 17.49
C PHE A 99 4.65 -0.10 16.61
N LEU A 100 5.92 -0.36 16.90
CA LEU A 100 6.74 -1.32 16.14
C LEU A 100 6.23 -2.77 16.30
N ALA A 101 5.72 -3.13 17.47
CA ALA A 101 5.09 -4.44 17.68
C ALA A 101 3.74 -4.59 16.96
N THR A 102 3.06 -3.48 16.67
CA THR A 102 1.73 -3.51 16.01
C THR A 102 1.83 -3.58 14.50
N ILE A 103 2.75 -2.80 13.89
CA ILE A 103 2.98 -2.87 12.45
C ILE A 103 3.55 -4.25 12.10
N CYS A 104 2.90 -4.95 11.16
CA CYS A 104 3.20 -6.35 10.82
C CYS A 104 3.06 -7.34 12.02
N GLY A 105 2.30 -6.97 13.04
CA GLY A 105 2.15 -7.72 14.29
C GLY A 105 1.01 -8.76 14.30
N LEU A 106 0.39 -9.05 13.16
CA LEU A 106 -0.70 -10.04 13.00
C LEU A 106 -1.87 -9.86 13.97
N GLY A 107 -2.08 -8.64 14.47
CA GLY A 107 -3.13 -8.32 15.44
C GLY A 107 -2.83 -8.71 16.89
N ALA A 108 -1.62 -9.14 17.21
CA ALA A 108 -1.26 -9.64 18.55
C ALA A 108 -1.29 -8.56 19.65
N THR A 109 -1.16 -7.28 19.30
CA THR A 109 -1.11 -6.17 20.25
C THR A 109 -2.48 -5.55 20.56
N GLY A 110 -3.51 -5.86 19.76
CA GLY A 110 -4.85 -5.31 19.90
C GLY A 110 -5.51 -5.02 18.55
N ILE A 111 -6.65 -4.37 18.57
CA ILE A 111 -7.44 -4.03 17.39
C ILE A 111 -7.02 -2.64 16.91
N ILE A 112 -6.56 -2.52 15.66
CA ILE A 112 -6.32 -1.22 15.03
C ILE A 112 -7.67 -0.55 14.75
N LEU A 113 -7.89 0.64 15.32
CA LEU A 113 -9.11 1.42 15.12
C LEU A 113 -8.95 2.43 13.98
N SER A 114 -7.83 3.15 13.96
CA SER A 114 -7.50 4.12 12.92
C SER A 114 -6.00 4.18 12.66
N VAL A 115 -5.67 4.65 11.47
CA VAL A 115 -4.32 4.73 10.93
C VAL A 115 -4.07 6.14 10.41
N GLN A 116 -3.01 6.78 10.86
CA GLN A 116 -2.47 7.96 10.20
C GLN A 116 -1.48 7.52 9.13
N LEU A 117 -1.88 7.71 7.87
CA LEU A 117 -1.16 7.22 6.69
C LEU A 117 -0.57 8.38 5.91
N VAL A 118 0.69 8.25 5.47
CA VAL A 118 1.30 9.15 4.49
C VAL A 118 0.61 8.99 3.14
N VAL A 119 0.36 10.10 2.48
CA VAL A 119 -0.19 10.15 1.12
C VAL A 119 0.62 11.13 0.29
N GLU A 120 0.37 11.13 -1.00
CA GLU A 120 1.01 12.05 -1.94
C GLU A 120 -0.01 12.61 -2.93
N PRO A 121 0.32 13.63 -3.73
CA PRO A 121 -0.53 14.08 -4.82
C PRO A 121 -0.85 12.96 -5.79
N VAL A 122 -2.07 12.96 -6.32
CA VAL A 122 -2.51 11.96 -7.30
C VAL A 122 -1.57 11.90 -8.50
N PHE A 123 -1.28 10.69 -8.97
CA PHE A 123 -0.43 10.43 -10.14
C PHE A 123 -1.08 9.39 -11.05
N ARG A 124 -0.48 9.19 -12.22
CA ARG A 124 -0.80 8.11 -13.15
C ARG A 124 0.42 7.24 -13.38
N LEU A 125 0.18 5.99 -13.73
CA LEU A 125 1.23 5.07 -14.14
C LEU A 125 1.05 4.72 -15.61
N LYS A 126 2.17 4.69 -16.35
CA LYS A 126 2.26 4.12 -17.69
C LYS A 126 2.98 2.78 -17.58
N GLU A 127 2.26 1.73 -17.95
CA GLU A 127 2.79 0.37 -17.93
C GLU A 127 3.22 -0.06 -19.33
N VAL A 128 4.37 -0.72 -19.40
CA VAL A 128 4.86 -1.45 -20.57
C VAL A 128 5.05 -2.91 -20.14
N GLN A 129 4.56 -3.83 -20.96
CA GLN A 129 4.70 -5.27 -20.70
C GLN A 129 5.45 -5.93 -21.85
N GLN A 130 6.31 -6.89 -21.53
CA GLN A 130 7.02 -7.73 -22.49
C GLN A 130 7.19 -9.14 -21.93
N SER A 131 7.38 -10.11 -22.83
CA SER A 131 7.73 -11.48 -22.45
C SER A 131 9.21 -11.70 -22.78
N LEU A 132 9.95 -12.23 -21.81
CA LEU A 132 11.38 -12.54 -21.90
C LEU A 132 11.60 -14.00 -21.49
N LEU A 133 12.71 -14.58 -21.90
CA LEU A 133 13.11 -15.90 -21.41
C LEU A 133 13.54 -15.81 -19.95
N PHE A 134 13.32 -16.90 -19.20
CA PHE A 134 13.69 -16.98 -17.79
C PHE A 134 15.18 -16.68 -17.57
N ASP A 135 16.06 -17.33 -18.33
CA ASP A 135 17.50 -17.16 -18.18
C ASP A 135 17.94 -15.73 -18.51
N GLU A 136 17.35 -15.09 -19.53
CA GLU A 136 17.63 -13.67 -19.86
C GLU A 136 17.32 -12.73 -18.69
N VAL A 137 16.20 -12.97 -18.00
CA VAL A 137 15.82 -12.16 -16.84
C VAL A 137 16.73 -12.43 -15.66
N VAL A 138 17.10 -13.67 -15.40
CA VAL A 138 17.97 -14.04 -14.27
C VAL A 138 19.38 -13.52 -14.46
N GLU A 139 19.96 -13.66 -15.66
CA GLU A 139 21.31 -13.16 -15.98
C GLU A 139 21.42 -11.63 -15.89
N ASN A 140 20.32 -10.91 -16.15
CA ASN A 140 20.28 -9.44 -16.15
C ASN A 140 19.37 -8.86 -15.07
N PHE A 141 19.14 -9.61 -13.98
CA PHE A 141 18.11 -9.29 -12.97
C PHE A 141 18.27 -7.89 -12.39
N ASP A 142 19.48 -7.49 -12.00
CA ASP A 142 19.74 -6.17 -11.43
C ASP A 142 19.43 -5.04 -12.41
N HIS A 143 19.69 -5.24 -13.69
CA HIS A 143 19.32 -4.27 -14.73
C HIS A 143 17.80 -4.13 -14.81
N PHE A 144 17.07 -5.23 -14.85
CA PHE A 144 15.63 -5.21 -15.01
C PHE A 144 14.91 -4.61 -13.78
N VAL A 145 15.32 -4.96 -12.55
CA VAL A 145 14.66 -4.44 -11.34
C VAL A 145 14.83 -2.94 -11.14
N HIS A 146 15.87 -2.35 -11.73
CA HIS A 146 16.13 -0.92 -11.67
C HIS A 146 15.68 -0.14 -12.92
N SER A 147 15.10 -0.81 -13.91
CA SER A 147 14.72 -0.21 -15.19
C SER A 147 13.47 0.67 -15.14
N ALA A 148 12.65 0.55 -14.08
CA ALA A 148 11.45 1.35 -13.88
C ALA A 148 11.15 1.54 -12.39
N GLU A 149 10.28 2.49 -12.06
CA GLU A 149 9.84 2.76 -10.69
C GLU A 149 9.15 1.55 -10.06
N HIS A 150 8.35 0.84 -10.86
CA HIS A 150 7.67 -0.39 -10.46
C HIS A 150 7.96 -1.48 -11.48
N VAL A 151 8.57 -2.56 -11.02
CA VAL A 151 8.85 -3.74 -11.85
C VAL A 151 8.19 -4.96 -11.24
N ARG A 152 7.62 -5.81 -12.10
CA ARG A 152 6.99 -7.06 -11.69
C ARG A 152 7.26 -8.14 -12.70
N PHE A 153 7.56 -9.36 -12.20
CA PHE A 153 7.79 -10.55 -12.99
C PHE A 153 6.75 -11.61 -12.65
N TRP A 154 6.21 -12.27 -13.68
CA TRP A 154 5.42 -13.49 -13.56
C TRP A 154 6.13 -14.60 -14.31
N TRP A 155 6.61 -15.56 -13.59
CA TRP A 155 7.26 -16.73 -14.18
C TRP A 155 6.24 -17.83 -14.45
N PHE A 156 6.32 -18.40 -15.66
CA PHE A 156 5.53 -19.55 -16.10
C PHE A 156 6.47 -20.73 -16.36
N PRO A 157 6.75 -21.57 -15.36
CA PRO A 157 7.79 -22.60 -15.42
C PRO A 157 7.63 -23.59 -16.60
N THR A 158 6.38 -23.89 -16.99
CA THR A 158 6.08 -24.82 -18.08
C THR A 158 6.41 -24.26 -19.47
N MET A 159 6.60 -22.95 -19.60
CA MET A 159 6.83 -22.24 -20.87
C MET A 159 8.22 -21.61 -20.95
N ASP A 160 9.00 -21.70 -19.89
CA ASP A 160 10.30 -21.04 -19.73
C ASP A 160 10.29 -19.54 -20.06
N VAL A 161 9.16 -18.88 -19.77
CA VAL A 161 8.92 -17.49 -20.09
C VAL A 161 8.53 -16.72 -18.83
N MET A 162 9.05 -15.52 -18.73
CA MET A 162 8.62 -14.49 -17.78
C MET A 162 7.84 -13.38 -18.49
N ARG A 163 6.68 -13.06 -17.97
CA ARG A 163 6.00 -11.79 -18.29
C ARG A 163 6.53 -10.71 -17.37
N CYS A 164 7.13 -9.69 -17.95
CA CYS A 164 7.73 -8.57 -17.26
C CYS A 164 6.85 -7.32 -17.44
N SER A 165 6.56 -6.61 -16.35
CA SER A 165 5.81 -5.36 -16.36
C SER A 165 6.66 -4.26 -15.75
N TYR A 166 6.73 -3.13 -16.44
CA TYR A 166 7.50 -1.94 -16.08
C TYR A 166 6.56 -0.75 -16.04
N SER A 167 6.44 -0.10 -14.89
CA SER A 167 5.54 1.03 -14.72
C SER A 167 6.27 2.23 -14.15
N ASN A 168 6.11 3.37 -14.79
CA ASN A 168 6.63 4.66 -14.37
C ASN A 168 5.51 5.68 -14.24
N ARG A 169 5.68 6.67 -13.38
CA ARG A 169 4.79 7.83 -13.29
C ARG A 169 4.77 8.61 -14.59
N THR A 170 3.62 9.14 -14.96
CA THR A 170 3.43 9.89 -16.19
C THR A 170 2.37 10.98 -16.02
N ASN A 171 2.53 12.06 -16.76
CA ASN A 171 1.52 13.10 -16.93
C ASN A 171 0.72 12.91 -18.24
N GLU A 172 1.08 11.92 -19.07
CA GLU A 172 0.36 11.64 -20.32
C GLU A 172 -1.06 11.16 -20.02
N VAL A 173 -2.04 11.79 -20.65
CA VAL A 173 -3.43 11.34 -20.67
C VAL A 173 -3.67 10.65 -22.02
N LYS A 174 -3.64 9.32 -22.06
CA LYS A 174 -4.15 8.59 -23.23
C LYS A 174 -5.65 8.49 -23.13
N HIS A 175 -6.36 9.15 -24.04
CA HIS A 175 -7.76 8.86 -24.28
C HIS A 175 -7.84 7.51 -25.02
N PHE A 176 -8.31 6.46 -24.35
CA PHE A 176 -8.77 5.29 -25.06
C PHE A 176 -10.11 5.68 -25.71
N LEU A 177 -10.15 5.76 -27.04
CA LEU A 177 -11.41 5.72 -27.78
C LEU A 177 -11.95 4.30 -27.58
N VAL A 178 -13.07 4.18 -26.88
CA VAL A 178 -13.85 2.95 -26.74
C VAL A 178 -14.66 2.75 -28.03
#